data_f1cce45bb9dc48d040140c2c36ba94cb
#
_entry.id   f1cce45bb9dc48d040140c2c36ba94cb
#
_cell.length_a   1.000
_cell.length_b   1.000
_cell.length_c   1.000
_cell.angle_alpha   90.00
_cell.angle_beta   90.00
_cell.angle_gamma   90.00
#
_symmetry.space_group_name_H-M   'P 1'
#
loop_
_entity.id
_entity.type
_entity.pdbx_description
1 polymer ?
#
loop_
_entity_poly.entity_id
_entity_poly.type
_entity_poly.pdbx_seq_one_letter_code
_entity_poly.pdbx_strand_id
1 'polypeptide(L)'
;MNDNSIEHIQECYIEDYNQWAYMIDKSLKECLGETDTSVISQLIQINKSNADGPLAGVPYAVKDLFDVCGFPSRNSSVLPEFNACATKNSAIIERMSQLGATCVAKTQMNEFAYGLTGENPHFGNCRHPLLKNCLSGGSSSGSAYLVAADYLPLSFGTDTGGSIRLPAAWCGVYGIR
;
A
#
# COMPACT_ATOMS: atom_id res chain seq x y z
N MET A 1 5.13 -4.25 23.77
CA MET A 1 4.90 -2.96 23.08
C MET A 1 3.98 -2.18 24.00
N ASN A 2 4.39 -0.99 24.43
CA ASN A 2 3.61 -0.21 25.38
C ASN A 2 2.33 0.30 24.70
N ASP A 3 1.19 0.24 25.42
CA ASP A 3 -0.12 0.76 24.99
C ASP A 3 -0.06 2.19 24.43
N ASN A 4 0.83 3.02 24.96
CA ASN A 4 1.03 4.40 24.54
C ASN A 4 1.42 4.57 23.05
N SER A 5 1.98 3.56 22.38
CA SER A 5 2.35 3.69 20.96
C SER A 5 1.14 3.60 20.04
N ILE A 6 0.12 2.82 20.44
CA ILE A 6 -1.13 2.71 19.65
C ILE A 6 -2.02 3.93 19.87
N GLU A 7 -2.11 4.41 21.12
CA GLU A 7 -2.83 5.66 21.42
C GLU A 7 -2.22 6.86 20.73
N HIS A 8 -0.88 6.96 20.68
CA HIS A 8 -0.19 8.05 19.99
C HIS A 8 -0.39 8.00 18.45
N ILE A 9 -0.43 6.79 17.88
CA ILE A 9 -0.78 6.62 16.47
C ILE A 9 -2.24 7.06 16.24
N GLN A 10 -3.16 6.69 17.14
CA GLN A 10 -4.56 7.10 17.06
C GLN A 10 -4.70 8.63 17.22
N GLU A 11 -4.05 9.27 18.19
CA GLU A 11 -4.09 10.71 18.38
C GLU A 11 -3.52 11.48 17.19
N CYS A 12 -2.42 11.04 16.60
CA CYS A 12 -1.84 11.67 15.41
C CYS A 12 -2.71 11.55 14.16
N TYR A 13 -3.54 10.50 14.04
CA TYR A 13 -4.28 10.21 12.81
C TYR A 13 -5.80 10.43 12.92
N ILE A 14 -6.40 10.46 14.11
CA ILE A 14 -7.86 10.58 14.29
C ILE A 14 -8.34 12.04 14.25
N GLU A 15 -7.61 12.99 14.79
CA GLU A 15 -8.05 14.40 14.80
C GLU A 15 -8.23 14.97 13.39
N ASP A 16 -7.61 14.34 12.37
CA ASP A 16 -7.57 14.85 11.02
C ASP A 16 -7.90 13.83 9.92
N TYR A 17 -8.65 12.77 10.22
CA TYR A 17 -8.97 11.72 9.25
C TYR A 17 -9.58 12.26 7.95
N ASN A 18 -10.47 13.27 8.03
CA ASN A 18 -11.07 13.88 6.85
C ASN A 18 -10.06 14.76 6.09
N GLN A 19 -9.18 15.45 6.81
CA GLN A 19 -8.10 16.23 6.24
C GLN A 19 -7.01 15.30 5.70
N TRP A 20 -6.72 14.23 6.40
CA TRP A 20 -5.76 13.21 6.02
C TRP A 20 -6.22 12.40 4.79
N ALA A 21 -7.47 11.93 4.74
CA ALA A 21 -8.04 11.28 3.56
C ALA A 21 -8.07 12.22 2.34
N TYR A 22 -8.39 13.49 2.56
CA TYR A 22 -8.31 14.54 1.55
C TYR A 22 -6.85 14.83 1.15
N MET A 23 -5.92 14.90 2.11
CA MET A 23 -4.49 15.10 1.84
C MET A 23 -3.87 13.89 1.16
N ILE A 24 -4.23 12.65 1.51
CA ILE A 24 -3.79 11.46 0.78
C ILE A 24 -4.32 11.51 -0.65
N ASP A 25 -5.60 11.72 -0.86
CA ASP A 25 -6.17 11.80 -2.21
C ASP A 25 -5.53 12.94 -3.00
N LYS A 26 -5.33 14.10 -2.37
CA LYS A 26 -4.67 15.25 -2.96
C LYS A 26 -3.16 15.06 -3.12
N SER A 27 -2.45 14.58 -2.08
CA SER A 27 -1.00 14.38 -2.13
C SER A 27 -0.62 13.19 -3.00
N LEU A 28 -1.40 12.11 -3.00
CA LEU A 28 -1.21 10.99 -3.92
C LEU A 28 -1.47 11.43 -5.37
N LYS A 29 -2.45 12.30 -5.61
CA LYS A 29 -2.72 12.88 -6.92
C LYS A 29 -1.71 13.98 -7.32
N GLU A 30 -1.27 14.82 -6.38
CA GLU A 30 -0.34 15.93 -6.65
C GLU A 30 1.13 15.48 -6.65
N CYS A 31 1.55 14.59 -5.75
CA CYS A 31 2.94 14.15 -5.62
C CYS A 31 3.28 12.95 -6.51
N LEU A 32 2.32 12.05 -6.74
CA LEU A 32 2.52 10.95 -7.70
C LEU A 32 2.19 11.40 -9.13
N GLY A 33 1.53 12.57 -9.29
CA GLY A 33 0.96 13.02 -10.55
C GLY A 33 -0.08 12.03 -11.08
N GLU A 34 -0.80 12.39 -12.13
CA GLU A 34 -1.66 11.44 -12.86
C GLU A 34 -0.86 10.28 -13.50
N THR A 35 0.47 10.24 -13.32
CA THR A 35 1.40 9.44 -14.11
C THR A 35 2.34 8.52 -13.32
N ASP A 36 2.41 8.55 -11.98
CA ASP A 36 3.30 7.61 -11.30
C ASP A 36 2.61 6.27 -11.00
N THR A 37 2.26 5.59 -12.09
CA THR A 37 1.75 4.22 -12.07
C THR A 37 2.78 3.21 -11.53
N SER A 38 4.03 3.64 -11.28
CA SER A 38 5.08 2.76 -10.74
C SER A 38 4.93 2.48 -9.23
N VAL A 39 4.07 3.22 -8.54
CA VAL A 39 3.85 3.09 -7.08
C VAL A 39 2.46 2.55 -6.76
N ILE A 40 1.42 3.07 -7.41
CA ILE A 40 0.02 2.70 -7.14
C ILE A 40 -0.59 2.09 -8.37
N SER A 41 -1.17 0.89 -8.22
CA SER A 41 -1.92 0.21 -9.26
C SER A 41 -3.38 0.68 -9.31
N GLN A 42 -3.99 0.93 -8.14
CA GLN A 42 -5.37 1.36 -8.03
C GLN A 42 -5.60 2.15 -6.73
N LEU A 43 -6.32 3.27 -6.83
CA LEU A 43 -6.87 3.98 -5.67
C LEU A 43 -8.22 3.37 -5.29
N ILE A 44 -8.42 3.16 -4.01
CA ILE A 44 -9.68 2.66 -3.45
C ILE A 44 -10.41 3.87 -2.88
N GLN A 45 -11.61 4.14 -3.38
CA GLN A 45 -12.44 5.21 -2.84
C GLN A 45 -12.79 4.92 -1.38
N ILE A 46 -12.41 5.82 -0.49
CA ILE A 46 -12.70 5.71 0.92
C ILE A 46 -14.15 6.19 1.12
N ASN A 47 -15.07 5.26 1.31
CA ASN A 47 -16.35 5.59 1.92
C ASN A 47 -16.10 5.72 3.41
N LYS A 48 -16.57 6.84 4.04
CA LYS A 48 -16.48 7.04 5.48
C LYS A 48 -16.93 5.77 6.20
N SER A 49 -15.98 5.04 6.76
CA SER A 49 -16.32 3.95 7.65
C SER A 49 -16.59 4.54 9.03
N ASN A 50 -17.77 4.32 9.57
CA ASN A 50 -18.05 4.52 11.00
C ASN A 50 -17.45 3.32 11.77
N ALA A 51 -16.23 2.95 11.48
CA ALA A 51 -15.62 1.76 12.04
C ALA A 51 -15.14 2.07 13.45
N ASP A 52 -15.70 1.35 14.42
CA ASP A 52 -15.16 1.26 15.76
C ASP A 52 -14.08 0.17 15.78
N GLY A 53 -13.02 0.38 16.52
CA GLY A 53 -11.97 -0.63 16.68
C GLY A 53 -10.61 -0.03 17.02
N PRO A 54 -9.66 -0.85 17.43
CA PRO A 54 -8.33 -0.38 17.86
C PRO A 54 -7.50 0.26 16.75
N LEU A 55 -7.90 0.07 15.48
CA LEU A 55 -7.25 0.69 14.30
C LEU A 55 -8.23 1.61 13.55
N ALA A 56 -9.26 2.12 14.24
CA ALA A 56 -10.22 3.03 13.63
C ALA A 56 -9.50 4.25 13.03
N GLY A 57 -9.78 4.52 11.74
CA GLY A 57 -9.16 5.63 11.02
C GLY A 57 -7.74 5.38 10.49
N VAL A 58 -7.09 4.26 10.82
CA VAL A 58 -5.75 3.95 10.30
C VAL A 58 -5.83 3.54 8.82
N PRO A 59 -5.22 4.30 7.90
CA PRO A 59 -5.19 3.92 6.50
C PRO A 59 -4.03 2.98 6.22
N TYR A 60 -4.24 2.08 5.25
CA TYR A 60 -3.20 1.18 4.76
C TYR A 60 -3.36 0.87 3.28
N ALA A 61 -2.28 0.42 2.65
CA ALA A 61 -2.31 -0.11 1.30
C ALA A 61 -1.98 -1.60 1.27
N VAL A 62 -2.31 -2.25 0.16
CA VAL A 62 -2.00 -3.67 -0.08
C VAL A 62 -1.34 -3.87 -1.42
N LYS A 63 -0.39 -4.78 -1.50
CA LYS A 63 0.24 -5.20 -2.75
C LYS A 63 -0.80 -5.73 -3.74
N ASP A 64 -0.63 -5.47 -5.03
CA ASP A 64 -1.64 -5.73 -6.08
C ASP A 64 -2.03 -7.21 -6.29
N LEU A 65 -1.43 -8.12 -5.58
CA LEU A 65 -1.86 -9.53 -5.55
C LEU A 65 -2.92 -9.85 -4.48
N PHE A 66 -3.23 -8.93 -3.56
CA PHE A 66 -4.30 -9.15 -2.58
C PHE A 66 -5.66 -8.84 -3.20
N ASP A 67 -6.62 -9.74 -3.01
CA ASP A 67 -8.00 -9.52 -3.43
C ASP A 67 -8.67 -8.48 -2.54
N VAL A 68 -9.15 -7.42 -3.20
CA VAL A 68 -10.02 -6.40 -2.63
C VAL A 68 -11.34 -6.46 -3.40
N CYS A 69 -12.43 -6.70 -2.70
CA CYS A 69 -13.75 -6.83 -3.30
C CYS A 69 -14.09 -5.62 -4.19
N GLY A 70 -14.50 -5.87 -5.42
CA GLY A 70 -14.81 -4.83 -6.41
C GLY A 70 -13.61 -4.31 -7.22
N PHE A 71 -12.38 -4.78 -6.92
CA PHE A 71 -11.16 -4.40 -7.63
C PHE A 71 -10.46 -5.62 -8.23
N PRO A 72 -9.82 -5.49 -9.41
CA PRO A 72 -9.05 -6.60 -9.98
C PRO A 72 -7.72 -6.79 -9.24
N SER A 73 -7.27 -8.04 -9.13
CA SER A 73 -5.93 -8.41 -8.65
C SER A 73 -5.04 -8.71 -9.84
N ARG A 74 -4.47 -7.64 -10.42
CA ARG A 74 -3.71 -7.71 -11.68
C ARG A 74 -2.30 -8.27 -11.53
N ASN A 75 -1.80 -8.39 -10.32
CA ASN A 75 -0.41 -8.75 -10.06
C ASN A 75 0.59 -7.84 -10.79
N SER A 76 0.22 -6.56 -10.96
CA SER A 76 0.94 -5.57 -11.75
C SER A 76 1.25 -6.04 -13.17
N SER A 77 0.31 -6.77 -13.79
CA SER A 77 0.34 -7.25 -15.18
C SER A 77 -0.70 -6.53 -16.04
N VAL A 78 -0.48 -6.53 -17.34
CA VAL A 78 -1.44 -6.02 -18.35
C VAL A 78 -2.27 -7.13 -18.99
N LEU A 79 -2.10 -8.37 -18.57
CA LEU A 79 -2.81 -9.52 -19.13
C LEU A 79 -4.32 -9.42 -18.83
N PRO A 80 -5.19 -9.54 -19.85
CA PRO A 80 -6.64 -9.36 -19.70
C PRO A 80 -7.29 -10.34 -18.71
N GLU A 81 -6.70 -11.52 -18.53
CA GLU A 81 -7.17 -12.58 -17.63
C GLU A 81 -7.25 -12.12 -16.16
N PHE A 82 -6.45 -11.11 -15.80
CA PHE A 82 -6.39 -10.55 -14.44
C PHE A 82 -7.26 -9.29 -14.26
N ASN A 83 -8.10 -8.92 -15.23
CA ASN A 83 -8.97 -7.75 -15.14
C ASN A 83 -10.30 -8.02 -14.41
N ALA A 84 -10.63 -9.28 -14.12
CA ALA A 84 -11.84 -9.59 -13.37
C ALA A 84 -11.74 -9.08 -11.93
N CYS A 85 -12.77 -8.37 -11.48
CA CYS A 85 -12.82 -7.87 -10.10
C CYS A 85 -13.01 -9.04 -9.12
N ALA A 86 -12.29 -9.00 -8.02
CA ALA A 86 -12.46 -9.92 -6.91
C ALA A 86 -13.87 -9.79 -6.33
N THR A 87 -14.50 -10.91 -6.03
CA THR A 87 -15.85 -10.97 -5.44
C THR A 87 -15.83 -11.00 -3.91
N LYS A 88 -14.64 -11.18 -3.32
CA LYS A 88 -14.42 -11.23 -1.86
C LYS A 88 -13.09 -10.53 -1.53
N ASN A 89 -12.99 -10.05 -0.31
CA ASN A 89 -11.73 -9.60 0.23
C ASN A 89 -10.83 -10.78 0.62
N SER A 90 -9.52 -10.57 0.54
CA SER A 90 -8.56 -11.46 1.20
C SER A 90 -8.69 -11.37 2.72
N ALA A 91 -8.31 -12.44 3.42
CA ALA A 91 -8.47 -12.55 4.87
C ALA A 91 -7.82 -11.39 5.65
N ILE A 92 -6.69 -10.88 5.17
CA ILE A 92 -6.01 -9.75 5.83
C ILE A 92 -6.87 -8.47 5.75
N ILE A 93 -7.49 -8.20 4.61
CA ILE A 93 -8.36 -7.03 4.43
C ILE A 93 -9.61 -7.14 5.29
N GLU A 94 -10.23 -8.31 5.36
CA GLU A 94 -11.35 -8.55 6.27
C GLU A 94 -10.95 -8.32 7.72
N ARG A 95 -9.78 -8.85 8.13
CA ARG A 95 -9.27 -8.66 9.49
C ARG A 95 -8.99 -7.20 9.81
N MET A 96 -8.34 -6.48 8.92
CA MET A 96 -8.05 -5.05 9.10
C MET A 96 -9.33 -4.22 9.16
N SER A 97 -10.32 -4.53 8.33
CA SER A 97 -11.65 -3.89 8.37
C SER A 97 -12.35 -4.13 9.71
N GLN A 98 -12.29 -5.34 10.27
CA GLN A 98 -12.85 -5.66 11.60
C GLN A 98 -12.16 -4.88 12.74
N LEU A 99 -10.90 -4.50 12.54
CA LEU A 99 -10.14 -3.66 13.48
C LEU A 99 -10.38 -2.16 13.26
N GLY A 100 -11.16 -1.79 12.25
CA GLY A 100 -11.49 -0.40 11.93
C GLY A 100 -10.54 0.30 10.96
N ALA A 101 -9.50 -0.38 10.48
CA ALA A 101 -8.57 0.20 9.51
C ALA A 101 -9.16 0.25 8.10
N THR A 102 -8.67 1.19 7.29
CA THR A 102 -9.19 1.45 5.95
C THR A 102 -8.16 1.16 4.87
N CYS A 103 -8.48 0.27 3.93
CA CYS A 103 -7.67 0.04 2.74
C CYS A 103 -7.86 1.18 1.74
N VAL A 104 -6.80 1.91 1.40
CA VAL A 104 -6.87 3.12 0.55
C VAL A 104 -6.28 2.93 -0.84
N ALA A 105 -5.44 1.92 -1.04
CA ALA A 105 -4.82 1.68 -2.34
C ALA A 105 -4.36 0.23 -2.52
N LYS A 106 -4.25 -0.18 -3.77
CA LYS A 106 -3.44 -1.33 -4.21
C LYS A 106 -2.12 -0.81 -4.78
N THR A 107 -1.01 -1.41 -4.39
CA THR A 107 0.33 -0.92 -4.75
C THR A 107 0.97 -1.75 -5.85
N GLN A 108 1.78 -1.09 -6.66
CA GLN A 108 2.58 -1.74 -7.69
C GLN A 108 3.63 -2.69 -7.10
N MET A 109 4.01 -3.64 -7.91
CA MET A 109 4.95 -4.71 -7.57
C MET A 109 5.71 -5.17 -8.83
N ASN A 110 6.79 -5.91 -8.68
CA ASN A 110 7.31 -6.68 -9.81
C ASN A 110 6.18 -7.58 -10.33
N GLU A 111 6.01 -7.67 -11.65
CA GLU A 111 4.96 -8.47 -12.27
C GLU A 111 4.98 -9.90 -11.72
N PHE A 112 3.80 -10.42 -11.29
CA PHE A 112 3.63 -11.72 -10.65
C PHE A 112 4.51 -11.97 -9.42
N ALA A 113 4.95 -10.92 -8.72
CA ALA A 113 5.90 -10.99 -7.61
C ALA A 113 7.26 -11.61 -7.99
N TYR A 114 7.57 -11.72 -9.27
CA TYR A 114 8.80 -12.32 -9.78
C TYR A 114 9.86 -11.25 -10.05
N GLY A 115 10.67 -10.99 -9.06
CA GLY A 115 11.74 -10.00 -9.06
C GLY A 115 11.93 -9.38 -7.69
N LEU A 116 13.07 -8.71 -7.50
CA LEU A 116 13.47 -8.13 -6.21
C LEU A 116 13.88 -6.65 -6.32
N THR A 117 13.78 -6.06 -7.52
CA THR A 117 14.28 -4.70 -7.78
C THR A 117 13.21 -3.62 -7.73
N GLY A 118 11.94 -3.96 -7.92
CA GLY A 118 10.84 -3.00 -8.07
C GLY A 118 10.67 -2.51 -9.51
N GLU A 119 11.27 -3.21 -10.47
CA GLU A 119 11.08 -2.96 -11.90
C GLU A 119 9.78 -3.59 -12.40
N ASN A 120 9.06 -2.86 -13.24
CA ASN A 120 7.89 -3.37 -13.93
C ASN A 120 7.88 -2.83 -15.37
N PRO A 121 7.85 -3.70 -16.38
CA PRO A 121 7.96 -3.28 -17.78
C PRO A 121 6.72 -2.53 -18.29
N HIS A 122 5.60 -2.65 -17.61
CA HIS A 122 4.32 -2.09 -18.05
C HIS A 122 3.99 -0.76 -17.35
N PHE A 123 4.33 -0.65 -16.06
CA PHE A 123 3.93 0.48 -15.21
C PHE A 123 5.11 1.34 -14.77
N GLY A 124 6.31 0.99 -15.18
CA GLY A 124 7.53 1.69 -14.82
C GLY A 124 8.18 1.15 -13.54
N ASN A 125 9.37 1.65 -13.27
CA ASN A 125 10.21 1.19 -12.18
C ASN A 125 9.92 2.00 -10.92
N CYS A 126 9.54 1.33 -9.84
CA CYS A 126 9.32 1.99 -8.56
C CYS A 126 10.66 2.50 -7.99
N ARG A 127 10.82 3.82 -8.00
CA ARG A 127 12.04 4.49 -7.54
C ARG A 127 12.04 4.59 -6.03
N HIS A 128 13.23 4.73 -5.47
CA HIS A 128 13.39 5.00 -4.04
C HIS A 128 12.86 6.41 -3.70
N PRO A 129 12.01 6.58 -2.67
CA PRO A 129 11.37 7.88 -2.40
C PRO A 129 12.37 8.99 -2.04
N LEU A 130 13.51 8.64 -1.41
CA LEU A 130 14.50 9.60 -0.95
C LEU A 130 15.76 9.66 -1.81
N LEU A 131 16.05 8.62 -2.61
CA LEU A 131 17.28 8.50 -3.41
C LEU A 131 16.96 8.45 -4.90
N LYS A 132 17.11 9.57 -5.59
CA LYS A 132 16.63 9.80 -6.97
C LYS A 132 17.09 8.77 -8.02
N ASN A 133 18.24 8.13 -7.83
CA ASN A 133 18.82 7.20 -8.81
C ASN A 133 18.76 5.74 -8.36
N CYS A 134 18.01 5.44 -7.29
CA CYS A 134 17.87 4.11 -6.73
C CYS A 134 16.45 3.59 -6.97
N LEU A 135 16.31 2.27 -6.96
CA LEU A 135 15.03 1.58 -6.93
C LEU A 135 14.61 1.30 -5.49
N SER A 136 13.31 1.15 -5.27
CA SER A 136 12.76 0.83 -3.93
C SER A 136 13.02 -0.60 -3.48
N GLY A 137 13.48 -1.46 -4.39
CA GLY A 137 13.46 -2.91 -4.17
C GLY A 137 12.08 -3.50 -4.38
N GLY A 138 11.99 -4.82 -4.29
CA GLY A 138 10.77 -5.56 -4.58
C GLY A 138 10.73 -6.96 -3.95
N SER A 139 9.68 -7.70 -4.27
CA SER A 139 8.60 -7.37 -5.20
C SER A 139 7.51 -6.46 -4.62
N SER A 140 7.46 -6.16 -3.31
CA SER A 140 6.49 -5.26 -2.68
C SER A 140 6.95 -3.80 -2.75
N SER A 141 7.28 -3.32 -3.96
CA SER A 141 7.93 -2.05 -4.23
C SER A 141 7.10 -0.84 -3.83
N GLY A 142 5.88 -0.72 -4.33
CA GLY A 142 4.98 0.38 -4.00
C GLY A 142 4.57 0.41 -2.53
N SER A 143 4.46 -0.78 -1.89
CA SER A 143 4.17 -0.88 -0.46
C SER A 143 5.28 -0.25 0.39
N ALA A 144 6.54 -0.58 0.11
CA ALA A 144 7.67 0.01 0.82
C ALA A 144 7.82 1.51 0.52
N TYR A 145 7.59 1.91 -0.74
CA TYR A 145 7.62 3.31 -1.14
C TYR A 145 6.66 4.17 -0.32
N LEU A 146 5.38 3.77 -0.20
CA LEU A 146 4.36 4.58 0.48
C LEU A 146 4.67 4.78 1.96
N VAL A 147 5.24 3.77 2.62
CA VAL A 147 5.65 3.88 4.03
C VAL A 147 6.91 4.74 4.16
N ALA A 148 7.91 4.55 3.30
CA ALA A 148 9.16 5.31 3.36
C ALA A 148 9.01 6.79 2.95
N ALA A 149 7.98 7.11 2.18
CA ALA A 149 7.62 8.48 1.82
C ALA A 149 6.67 9.16 2.81
N ASP A 150 6.38 8.52 3.96
CA ASP A 150 5.45 8.99 4.99
C ASP A 150 4.01 9.22 4.50
N TYR A 151 3.61 8.55 3.39
CA TYR A 151 2.22 8.61 2.93
C TYR A 151 1.28 7.73 3.74
N LEU A 152 1.77 6.59 4.23
CA LEU A 152 1.00 5.63 4.99
C LEU A 152 1.80 5.08 6.17
N PRO A 153 1.18 4.85 7.33
CA PRO A 153 1.84 4.28 8.50
C PRO A 153 2.19 2.80 8.30
N LEU A 154 1.48 2.12 7.43
CA LEU A 154 1.71 0.70 7.13
C LEU A 154 1.19 0.34 5.73
N SER A 155 1.77 -0.72 5.18
CA SER A 155 1.32 -1.34 3.94
C SER A 155 1.60 -2.84 3.95
N PHE A 156 0.73 -3.63 3.32
CA PHE A 156 0.91 -5.08 3.24
C PHE A 156 1.60 -5.48 1.94
N GLY A 157 2.62 -6.32 2.08
CA GLY A 157 3.31 -6.99 1.00
C GLY A 157 3.25 -8.51 1.14
N THR A 158 4.01 -9.22 0.31
CA THR A 158 4.25 -10.66 0.42
C THR A 158 5.73 -10.95 0.32
N ASP A 159 6.19 -11.99 1.00
CA ASP A 159 7.60 -12.36 1.04
C ASP A 159 7.79 -13.87 0.90
N THR A 160 8.18 -14.29 -0.29
CA THR A 160 8.60 -15.65 -0.57
C THR A 160 10.12 -15.78 -0.45
N GLY A 161 10.86 -14.95 -1.18
CA GLY A 161 12.32 -14.95 -1.24
C GLY A 161 12.99 -13.66 -0.71
N GLY A 162 12.24 -12.78 0.00
CA GLY A 162 12.75 -11.50 0.48
C GLY A 162 11.88 -10.30 0.10
N SER A 163 10.73 -10.53 -0.52
CA SER A 163 9.92 -9.48 -1.16
C SER A 163 9.20 -8.49 -0.23
N ILE A 164 9.33 -8.63 1.10
CA ILE A 164 9.03 -7.60 2.10
C ILE A 164 10.35 -7.06 2.68
N ARG A 165 11.20 -7.97 3.14
CA ARG A 165 12.43 -7.61 3.88
C ARG A 165 13.40 -6.79 3.03
N LEU A 166 13.55 -7.14 1.75
CA LEU A 166 14.47 -6.45 0.85
C LEU A 166 14.02 -5.01 0.54
N PRO A 167 12.80 -4.75 0.05
CA PRO A 167 12.37 -3.38 -0.18
C PRO A 167 12.29 -2.57 1.12
N ALA A 168 11.93 -3.17 2.25
CA ALA A 168 11.98 -2.51 3.54
C ALA A 168 13.40 -2.07 3.93
N ALA A 169 14.38 -2.96 3.75
CA ALA A 169 15.79 -2.67 4.03
C ALA A 169 16.33 -1.57 3.10
N TRP A 170 15.98 -1.60 1.81
CA TRP A 170 16.42 -0.59 0.86
C TRP A 170 15.79 0.77 1.15
N CYS A 171 14.50 0.82 1.48
CA CYS A 171 13.78 2.07 1.76
C CYS A 171 13.92 2.57 3.20
N GLY A 172 14.61 1.84 4.08
CA GLY A 172 14.85 2.27 5.47
C GLY A 172 13.63 2.18 6.38
N VAL A 173 12.71 1.24 6.11
CA VAL A 173 11.52 0.99 6.92
C VAL A 173 11.53 -0.39 7.54
N TYR A 174 10.66 -0.64 8.52
CA TYR A 174 10.52 -1.96 9.13
C TYR A 174 9.76 -2.92 8.20
N GLY A 175 10.34 -4.08 7.93
CA GLY A 175 9.71 -5.18 7.18
C GLY A 175 9.60 -6.43 8.04
N ILE A 176 8.38 -6.92 8.24
CA ILE A 176 8.08 -8.09 9.07
C ILE A 176 7.41 -9.14 8.18
N ARG A 177 7.91 -10.36 8.26
CA ARG A 177 7.32 -11.53 7.60
C ARG A 177 6.66 -12.45 8.63
#